data_fcc8ef6f7b9f14aedc5a132ade3476bf
#
_entry.id   fcc8ef6f7b9f14aedc5a132ade3476bf
#
_cell.length_a   1.000
_cell.length_b   1.000
_cell.length_c   1.000
_cell.angle_alpha   90.00
_cell.angle_beta   90.00
_cell.angle_gamma   90.00
#
_symmetry.space_group_name_H-M   'P 1'
#
loop_
_entity.id
_entity.type
_entity.pdbx_description
1 polymer ?
#
loop_
_entity_poly.entity_id
_entity_poly.type
_entity_poly.pdbx_seq_one_letter_code
_entity_poly.pdbx_strand_id
1 'polypeptide(L)'
;MITERKTIGEIADLWKEDKKQYVKLSTLSAYLLILQNHLLPYFGRKNELNESDVQAFAMRKLSEGLSQKTVKDILVVLKMLNRFGAKSGWCDYVEWDVRFPSSCEKKPLDVLTIQDHRKVLEYVQNHFTFKNVGIYICLTGGLRIGEVCALQWKDIDIEKGVMHISKTIERIYLTDGREDVPHTRLVIGNPKTVNSMREIPMTTELYKMLKPFCRVMNPDYFVLTNDAVPTEPRTYRNYYKRLMNRLGVPPVKFHGLRHSFATRCIESNCDYKTVSVILGHSNISTTLNLYVHPNAEQKKRCIDKMFRAIR
;
A
#
# COMPACT_ATOMS: atom_id res chain seq x y z
N MET A 1 26.02 31.56 -6.87
CA MET A 1 26.34 31.77 -8.29
C MET A 1 26.05 30.49 -9.06
N ILE A 2 25.37 30.57 -10.21
CA ILE A 2 25.19 29.44 -11.11
C ILE A 2 26.52 29.17 -11.77
N THR A 3 27.10 27.98 -11.53
CA THR A 3 28.42 27.60 -12.06
C THR A 3 28.34 27.06 -13.48
N GLU A 4 27.24 26.33 -13.81
CA GLU A 4 26.98 25.77 -15.13
C GLU A 4 25.50 25.40 -15.19
N ARG A 5 24.75 25.96 -16.17
CA ARG A 5 23.32 25.62 -16.34
C ARG A 5 23.18 24.25 -16.97
N LYS A 6 22.32 23.41 -16.36
CA LYS A 6 21.98 22.06 -16.84
C LYS A 6 20.49 21.96 -17.16
N THR A 7 20.18 21.13 -18.11
CA THR A 7 18.79 20.76 -18.41
C THR A 7 18.17 19.95 -17.25
N ILE A 8 16.85 19.96 -17.14
CA ILE A 8 16.13 19.15 -16.16
C ILE A 8 16.43 17.65 -16.35
N GLY A 9 16.69 17.21 -17.59
CA GLY A 9 17.11 15.83 -17.89
C GLY A 9 18.46 15.49 -17.28
N GLU A 10 19.47 16.34 -17.48
CA GLU A 10 20.81 16.14 -16.90
C GLU A 10 20.78 16.20 -15.36
N ILE A 11 19.98 17.12 -14.79
CA ILE A 11 19.75 17.20 -13.35
C ILE A 11 19.09 15.91 -12.85
N ALA A 12 18.10 15.37 -13.58
CA ALA A 12 17.42 14.13 -13.21
C ALA A 12 18.36 12.92 -13.21
N ASP A 13 19.30 12.83 -14.14
CA ASP A 13 20.29 11.75 -14.19
C ASP A 13 21.24 11.81 -12.98
N LEU A 14 21.74 12.99 -12.64
CA LEU A 14 22.58 13.19 -11.46
C LEU A 14 21.80 12.94 -10.15
N TRP A 15 20.56 13.41 -10.07
CA TRP A 15 19.69 13.20 -8.93
C TRP A 15 19.35 11.71 -8.71
N LYS A 16 19.18 10.97 -9.78
CA LYS A 16 18.93 9.52 -9.74
C LYS A 16 20.09 8.79 -9.07
N GLU A 17 21.34 9.13 -9.42
CA GLU A 17 22.53 8.54 -8.82
C GLU A 17 22.66 8.93 -7.34
N ASP A 18 22.38 10.18 -6.97
CA ASP A 18 22.30 10.63 -5.58
C ASP A 18 21.26 9.80 -4.80
N LYS A 19 20.05 9.66 -5.33
CA LYS A 19 18.95 8.95 -4.65
C LYS A 19 19.20 7.46 -4.43
N LYS A 20 19.93 6.79 -5.29
CA LYS A 20 20.31 5.38 -5.10
C LYS A 20 20.98 5.12 -3.74
N GLN A 21 21.66 6.12 -3.17
CA GLN A 21 22.38 5.97 -1.92
C GLN A 21 21.50 6.05 -0.66
N TYR A 22 20.33 6.71 -0.75
CA TYR A 22 19.54 7.08 0.43
C TYR A 22 18.14 6.49 0.49
N VAL A 23 17.59 6.04 -0.65
CA VAL A 23 16.20 5.57 -0.69
C VAL A 23 16.12 4.07 -0.96
N LYS A 24 15.03 3.45 -0.46
CA LYS A 24 14.74 2.05 -0.76
C LYS A 24 14.53 1.84 -2.26
N LEU A 25 14.87 0.67 -2.78
CA LEU A 25 14.71 0.32 -4.19
C LEU A 25 13.29 0.54 -4.71
N SER A 26 12.26 0.24 -3.91
CA SER A 26 10.86 0.47 -4.29
C SER A 26 10.51 1.96 -4.43
N THR A 27 11.12 2.82 -3.62
CA THR A 27 10.94 4.28 -3.71
C THR A 27 11.67 4.83 -4.94
N LEU A 28 12.90 4.39 -5.15
CA LEU A 28 13.67 4.73 -6.35
C LEU A 28 12.91 4.32 -7.60
N SER A 29 12.43 3.08 -7.66
CA SER A 29 11.61 2.58 -8.78
C SER A 29 10.40 3.48 -9.08
N ALA A 30 9.68 3.94 -8.04
CA ALA A 30 8.56 4.86 -8.22
C ALA A 30 9.00 6.23 -8.77
N TYR A 31 10.12 6.77 -8.29
CA TYR A 31 10.68 8.02 -8.81
C TYR A 31 11.08 7.93 -10.28
N LEU A 32 11.73 6.82 -10.65
CA LEU A 32 12.17 6.58 -12.02
C LEU A 32 11.00 6.47 -13.00
N LEU A 33 9.91 5.78 -12.59
CA LEU A 33 8.68 5.72 -13.38
C LEU A 33 8.04 7.11 -13.56
N ILE A 34 8.04 7.94 -12.51
CA ILE A 34 7.55 9.31 -12.60
C ILE A 34 8.41 10.15 -13.54
N LEU A 35 9.73 10.05 -13.41
CA LEU A 35 10.66 10.74 -14.29
C LEU A 35 10.41 10.35 -15.75
N GLN A 36 10.47 9.07 -16.05
CA GLN A 36 10.43 8.54 -17.41
C GLN A 36 9.06 8.76 -18.08
N ASN A 37 7.96 8.53 -17.37
CA ASN A 37 6.63 8.58 -17.96
C ASN A 37 6.00 9.97 -17.96
N HIS A 38 6.46 10.87 -17.07
CA HIS A 38 5.77 12.15 -16.89
C HIS A 38 6.68 13.36 -17.00
N LEU A 39 7.82 13.39 -16.29
CA LEU A 39 8.62 14.61 -16.19
C LEU A 39 9.57 14.82 -17.36
N LEU A 40 10.36 13.81 -17.72
CA LEU A 40 11.35 13.93 -18.80
C LEU A 40 10.73 14.21 -20.17
N PRO A 41 9.58 13.61 -20.56
CA PRO A 41 8.94 13.92 -21.84
C PRO A 41 8.49 15.39 -21.96
N TYR A 42 8.23 16.09 -20.83
CA TYR A 42 7.74 17.46 -20.84
C TYR A 42 8.82 18.47 -20.49
N PHE A 43 9.62 18.20 -19.46
CA PHE A 43 10.61 19.13 -18.91
C PHE A 43 12.06 18.77 -19.25
N GLY A 44 12.36 17.56 -19.74
CA GLY A 44 13.72 17.04 -19.84
C GLY A 44 14.69 17.93 -20.65
N ARG A 45 14.19 18.63 -21.67
CA ARG A 45 14.99 19.54 -22.52
C ARG A 45 15.03 21.00 -22.03
N LYS A 46 14.29 21.34 -20.97
CA LYS A 46 14.26 22.69 -20.43
C LYS A 46 15.42 22.92 -19.46
N ASN A 47 16.00 24.12 -19.54
CA ASN A 47 17.07 24.55 -18.64
C ASN A 47 16.51 25.33 -17.44
N GLU A 48 15.26 25.74 -17.51
CA GLU A 48 14.58 26.54 -16.50
C GLU A 48 13.14 26.03 -16.30
N LEU A 49 12.68 26.18 -15.07
CA LEU A 49 11.27 25.97 -14.70
C LEU A 49 10.67 27.35 -14.43
N ASN A 50 9.39 27.49 -14.69
CA ASN A 50 8.59 28.60 -14.21
C ASN A 50 7.23 28.10 -13.73
N GLU A 51 6.55 28.89 -12.90
CA GLU A 51 5.29 28.50 -12.31
C GLU A 51 4.19 28.23 -13.34
N SER A 52 4.15 29.05 -14.41
CA SER A 52 3.14 28.88 -15.47
C SER A 52 3.29 27.56 -16.21
N ASP A 53 4.52 27.11 -16.48
CA ASP A 53 4.80 25.82 -17.09
C ASP A 53 4.37 24.67 -16.18
N VAL A 54 4.64 24.77 -14.88
CA VAL A 54 4.25 23.75 -13.89
C VAL A 54 2.72 23.69 -13.75
N GLN A 55 2.04 24.84 -13.74
CA GLN A 55 0.58 24.93 -13.76
C GLN A 55 -0.02 24.29 -15.02
N ALA A 56 0.51 24.66 -16.21
CA ALA A 56 0.06 24.10 -17.48
C ALA A 56 0.27 22.58 -17.55
N PHE A 57 1.41 22.09 -17.07
CA PHE A 57 1.69 20.65 -16.96
C PHE A 57 0.67 19.94 -16.06
N ALA A 58 0.38 20.51 -14.88
CA ALA A 58 -0.58 19.91 -13.95
C ALA A 58 -1.99 19.80 -14.57
N MET A 59 -2.46 20.88 -15.25
CA MET A 59 -3.75 20.87 -15.94
C MET A 59 -3.79 19.87 -17.09
N ARG A 60 -2.72 19.77 -17.86
CA ARG A 60 -2.59 18.76 -18.92
C ARG A 60 -2.68 17.34 -18.36
N LYS A 61 -1.97 17.02 -17.26
CA LYS A 61 -2.01 15.70 -16.65
C LYS A 61 -3.39 15.34 -16.09
N LEU A 62 -4.15 16.31 -15.59
CA LEU A 62 -5.54 16.13 -15.21
C LEU A 62 -6.44 15.86 -16.42
N SER A 63 -6.28 16.59 -17.54
CA SER A 63 -7.03 16.36 -18.77
C SER A 63 -6.71 15.00 -19.43
N GLU A 64 -5.50 14.48 -19.23
CA GLU A 64 -5.09 13.11 -19.60
C GLU A 64 -5.74 12.03 -18.68
N GLY A 65 -6.56 12.41 -17.69
CA GLY A 65 -7.30 11.50 -16.80
C GLY A 65 -6.57 11.08 -15.54
N LEU A 66 -5.42 11.67 -15.18
CA LEU A 66 -4.75 11.39 -13.93
C LEU A 66 -5.51 12.00 -12.75
N SER A 67 -5.50 11.31 -11.61
CA SER A 67 -6.09 11.87 -10.39
C SER A 67 -5.27 13.06 -9.86
N GLN A 68 -5.93 14.01 -9.19
CA GLN A 68 -5.21 15.12 -8.53
C GLN A 68 -4.11 14.62 -7.59
N LYS A 69 -4.35 13.50 -6.86
CA LYS A 69 -3.34 12.90 -5.99
C LYS A 69 -2.12 12.47 -6.79
N THR A 70 -2.31 11.77 -7.91
CA THR A 70 -1.20 11.33 -8.78
C THR A 70 -0.41 12.52 -9.31
N VAL A 71 -1.10 13.58 -9.75
CA VAL A 71 -0.43 14.80 -10.24
C VAL A 71 0.38 15.47 -9.11
N LYS A 72 -0.18 15.57 -7.90
CA LYS A 72 0.55 16.08 -6.74
C LYS A 72 1.80 15.25 -6.43
N ASP A 73 1.72 13.92 -6.48
CA ASP A 73 2.87 13.03 -6.27
C ASP A 73 3.96 13.26 -7.35
N ILE A 74 3.58 13.49 -8.61
CA ILE A 74 4.51 13.84 -9.69
C ILE A 74 5.18 15.19 -9.41
N LEU A 75 4.41 16.20 -8.99
CA LEU A 75 4.96 17.53 -8.67
C LEU A 75 5.89 17.51 -7.46
N VAL A 76 5.70 16.61 -6.49
CA VAL A 76 6.65 16.40 -5.39
C VAL A 76 8.01 15.97 -5.92
N VAL A 77 8.05 15.06 -6.90
CA VAL A 77 9.33 14.64 -7.52
C VAL A 77 9.95 15.80 -8.30
N LEU A 78 9.17 16.58 -9.06
CA LEU A 78 9.67 17.77 -9.74
C LEU A 78 10.27 18.79 -8.76
N LYS A 79 9.61 19.02 -7.61
CA LYS A 79 10.12 19.92 -6.55
C LYS A 79 11.44 19.41 -5.96
N MET A 80 11.58 18.09 -5.82
CA MET A 80 12.85 17.48 -5.36
C MET A 80 13.98 17.73 -6.38
N LEU A 81 13.71 17.58 -7.69
CA LEU A 81 14.69 17.86 -8.75
C LEU A 81 15.10 19.34 -8.77
N ASN A 82 14.13 20.26 -8.74
CA ASN A 82 14.38 21.69 -8.70
C ASN A 82 15.26 22.09 -7.51
N ARG A 83 14.94 21.57 -6.32
CA ARG A 83 15.73 21.81 -5.11
C ARG A 83 17.15 21.25 -5.22
N PHE A 84 17.32 20.07 -5.79
CA PHE A 84 18.61 19.43 -5.98
C PHE A 84 19.46 20.21 -6.98
N GLY A 85 18.90 20.58 -8.14
CA GLY A 85 19.59 21.38 -9.17
C GLY A 85 20.01 22.75 -8.64
N ALA A 86 19.13 23.44 -7.94
CA ALA A 86 19.43 24.76 -7.35
C ALA A 86 20.51 24.68 -6.27
N LYS A 87 20.46 23.66 -5.37
CA LYS A 87 21.49 23.45 -4.37
C LYS A 87 22.85 23.17 -4.98
N SER A 88 22.89 22.54 -6.13
CA SER A 88 24.13 22.23 -6.87
C SER A 88 24.61 23.36 -7.77
N GLY A 89 23.90 24.49 -7.86
CA GLY A 89 24.24 25.63 -8.69
C GLY A 89 24.02 25.40 -10.20
N TRP A 90 23.13 24.51 -10.59
CA TRP A 90 22.84 24.17 -12.00
C TRP A 90 21.58 24.83 -12.55
N CYS A 91 20.68 25.28 -11.70
CA CYS A 91 19.49 26.04 -12.05
C CYS A 91 19.08 26.98 -10.91
N ASP A 92 18.19 27.93 -11.21
CA ASP A 92 17.55 28.75 -10.19
C ASP A 92 16.49 27.92 -9.44
N TYR A 93 16.33 28.19 -8.13
CA TYR A 93 15.24 27.63 -7.38
C TYR A 93 13.93 28.35 -7.72
N VAL A 94 12.95 27.61 -8.19
CA VAL A 94 11.61 28.13 -8.47
C VAL A 94 10.63 27.56 -7.47
N GLU A 95 9.91 28.43 -6.79
CA GLU A 95 8.75 28.06 -5.99
C GLU A 95 7.49 28.18 -6.85
N TRP A 96 6.54 27.29 -6.63
CA TRP A 96 5.23 27.31 -7.29
C TRP A 96 4.12 26.86 -6.38
N ASP A 97 2.94 27.47 -6.57
CA ASP A 97 1.68 27.07 -5.93
C ASP A 97 0.66 26.67 -7.00
N VAL A 98 0.61 25.38 -7.30
CA VAL A 98 -0.28 24.83 -8.32
C VAL A 98 -1.71 24.78 -7.83
N ARG A 99 -2.60 25.47 -8.53
CA ARG A 99 -4.04 25.47 -8.26
C ARG A 99 -4.70 24.26 -8.90
N PHE A 100 -5.46 23.52 -8.11
CA PHE A 100 -6.23 22.37 -8.54
C PHE A 100 -7.74 22.68 -8.54
N PRO A 101 -8.50 22.11 -9.49
CA PRO A 101 -9.95 22.18 -9.44
C PRO A 101 -10.48 21.63 -8.10
N SER A 102 -11.52 22.26 -7.55
CA SER A 102 -12.16 21.74 -6.34
C SER A 102 -12.75 20.36 -6.62
N SER A 103 -12.36 19.37 -5.85
CA SER A 103 -12.95 18.03 -5.90
C SER A 103 -13.80 17.80 -4.66
N CYS A 104 -15.12 17.70 -4.83
CA CYS A 104 -16.06 17.51 -3.73
C CYS A 104 -16.26 16.05 -3.32
N GLU A 105 -15.81 15.07 -4.08
CA GLU A 105 -16.15 13.68 -3.82
C GLU A 105 -15.01 12.91 -3.12
N LYS A 106 -15.18 12.64 -1.84
CA LYS A 106 -14.47 11.55 -1.16
C LYS A 106 -15.12 10.24 -1.63
N LYS A 107 -14.39 9.45 -2.42
CA LYS A 107 -14.86 8.09 -2.77
C LYS A 107 -15.06 7.30 -1.48
N PRO A 108 -16.21 6.62 -1.31
CA PRO A 108 -16.43 5.76 -0.15
C PRO A 108 -15.36 4.66 -0.10
N LEU A 109 -15.10 4.15 1.12
CA LEU A 109 -14.19 3.04 1.30
C LEU A 109 -14.73 1.80 0.56
N ASP A 110 -13.82 1.13 -0.13
CA ASP A 110 -14.09 -0.11 -0.84
C ASP A 110 -14.06 -1.27 0.19
N VAL A 111 -15.22 -1.60 0.77
CA VAL A 111 -15.38 -2.63 1.82
C VAL A 111 -16.47 -3.62 1.44
N LEU A 112 -16.32 -4.87 1.88
CA LEU A 112 -17.34 -5.89 1.74
C LEU A 112 -18.54 -5.58 2.66
N THR A 113 -19.75 -5.84 2.19
CA THR A 113 -20.92 -5.90 3.07
C THR A 113 -20.74 -7.01 4.10
N ILE A 114 -21.50 -7.00 5.20
CA ILE A 114 -21.46 -8.08 6.20
C ILE A 114 -21.83 -9.42 5.56
N GLN A 115 -22.81 -9.43 4.66
CA GLN A 115 -23.26 -10.63 3.95
C GLN A 115 -22.17 -11.18 3.03
N ASP A 116 -21.54 -10.32 2.21
CA ASP A 116 -20.46 -10.72 1.32
C ASP A 116 -19.22 -11.19 2.11
N HIS A 117 -18.90 -10.51 3.21
CA HIS A 117 -17.81 -10.92 4.10
C HIS A 117 -18.02 -12.34 4.65
N ARG A 118 -19.24 -12.63 5.15
CA ARG A 118 -19.61 -13.99 5.62
C ARG A 118 -19.54 -15.00 4.50
N LYS A 119 -20.12 -14.69 3.34
CA LYS A 119 -20.10 -15.56 2.16
C LYS A 119 -18.70 -15.98 1.74
N VAL A 120 -17.76 -15.01 1.73
CA VAL A 120 -16.36 -15.28 1.39
C VAL A 120 -15.69 -16.13 2.47
N LEU A 121 -15.88 -15.80 3.76
CA LEU A 121 -15.33 -16.58 4.88
C LEU A 121 -15.81 -18.04 4.85
N GLU A 122 -17.11 -18.27 4.73
CA GLU A 122 -17.69 -19.62 4.66
C GLU A 122 -17.15 -20.41 3.47
N TYR A 123 -17.07 -19.76 2.29
CA TYR A 123 -16.52 -20.43 1.13
C TYR A 123 -15.07 -20.86 1.34
N VAL A 124 -14.18 -19.98 1.83
CA VAL A 124 -12.76 -20.29 1.99
C VAL A 124 -12.50 -21.29 3.11
N GLN A 125 -13.36 -21.35 4.13
CA GLN A 125 -13.33 -22.39 5.17
C GLN A 125 -13.70 -23.77 4.63
N ASN A 126 -14.75 -23.85 3.80
CA ASN A 126 -15.25 -25.11 3.26
C ASN A 126 -14.45 -25.62 2.05
N HIS A 127 -13.67 -24.76 1.39
CA HIS A 127 -12.88 -25.10 0.20
C HIS A 127 -11.40 -24.79 0.47
N PHE A 128 -10.76 -25.66 1.26
CA PHE A 128 -9.38 -25.50 1.64
C PHE A 128 -8.46 -25.51 0.41
N THR A 129 -7.70 -24.45 0.23
CA THR A 129 -6.49 -24.34 -0.59
C THR A 129 -5.55 -23.36 0.07
N PHE A 130 -4.26 -23.47 -0.12
CA PHE A 130 -3.30 -22.50 0.44
C PHE A 130 -3.60 -21.06 0.01
N LYS A 131 -4.10 -20.86 -1.21
CA LYS A 131 -4.53 -19.53 -1.70
C LYS A 131 -5.78 -19.02 -0.98
N ASN A 132 -6.75 -19.90 -0.67
CA ASN A 132 -7.93 -19.54 0.11
C ASN A 132 -7.56 -19.19 1.55
N VAL A 133 -6.63 -19.93 2.15
CA VAL A 133 -6.08 -19.61 3.49
C VAL A 133 -5.55 -18.19 3.54
N GLY A 134 -4.82 -17.75 2.51
CA GLY A 134 -4.34 -16.36 2.45
C GLY A 134 -5.45 -15.31 2.42
N ILE A 135 -6.58 -15.57 1.74
CA ILE A 135 -7.76 -14.68 1.78
C ILE A 135 -8.36 -14.67 3.18
N TYR A 136 -8.46 -15.83 3.82
CA TYR A 136 -8.94 -15.94 5.20
C TYR A 136 -8.06 -15.11 6.15
N ILE A 137 -6.74 -15.26 6.06
CA ILE A 137 -5.77 -14.48 6.85
C ILE A 137 -5.95 -12.97 6.62
N CYS A 138 -6.18 -12.53 5.37
CA CYS A 138 -6.41 -11.10 5.09
C CYS A 138 -7.73 -10.58 5.69
N LEU A 139 -8.80 -11.40 5.69
CA LEU A 139 -10.10 -11.04 6.25
C LEU A 139 -10.12 -11.05 7.78
N THR A 140 -9.27 -11.84 8.44
CA THR A 140 -9.24 -12.00 9.91
C THR A 140 -8.06 -11.32 10.58
N GLY A 141 -7.00 -10.96 9.83
CA GLY A 141 -5.80 -10.31 10.35
C GLY A 141 -5.44 -8.99 9.66
N GLY A 142 -6.17 -8.61 8.61
CA GLY A 142 -5.97 -7.33 7.93
C GLY A 142 -4.63 -7.17 7.21
N LEU A 143 -4.00 -8.26 6.74
CA LEU A 143 -2.71 -8.21 6.05
C LEU A 143 -2.78 -7.47 4.71
N ARG A 144 -1.67 -6.82 4.35
CA ARG A 144 -1.48 -6.30 2.99
C ARG A 144 -1.14 -7.44 2.03
N ILE A 145 -1.47 -7.27 0.74
CA ILE A 145 -1.21 -8.31 -0.27
C ILE A 145 0.26 -8.74 -0.32
N GLY A 146 1.20 -7.81 -0.21
CA GLY A 146 2.63 -8.13 -0.19
C GLY A 146 3.06 -8.89 1.06
N GLU A 147 2.42 -8.63 2.21
CA GLU A 147 2.68 -9.32 3.48
C GLU A 147 2.20 -10.77 3.41
N VAL A 148 0.96 -11.02 2.96
CA VAL A 148 0.43 -12.38 2.86
C VAL A 148 1.17 -13.21 1.78
N CYS A 149 1.61 -12.59 0.68
CA CYS A 149 2.44 -13.28 -0.32
C CYS A 149 3.85 -13.62 0.19
N ALA A 150 4.35 -12.89 1.19
CA ALA A 150 5.67 -13.10 1.79
C ALA A 150 5.64 -14.05 3.00
N LEU A 151 4.46 -14.43 3.49
CA LEU A 151 4.32 -15.24 4.70
C LEU A 151 4.84 -16.67 4.47
N GLN A 152 5.76 -17.10 5.32
CA GLN A 152 6.34 -18.45 5.33
C GLN A 152 5.82 -19.26 6.52
N TRP A 153 5.94 -20.59 6.47
CA TRP A 153 5.48 -21.45 7.56
C TRP A 153 6.20 -21.16 8.88
N LYS A 154 7.49 -20.80 8.85
CA LYS A 154 8.25 -20.38 10.05
C LYS A 154 7.79 -19.09 10.69
N ASP A 155 7.01 -18.27 9.96
CA ASP A 155 6.43 -17.04 10.48
C ASP A 155 5.13 -17.31 11.27
N ILE A 156 4.67 -18.56 11.34
CA ILE A 156 3.48 -19.00 12.08
C ILE A 156 3.92 -19.74 13.35
N ASP A 157 3.82 -19.09 14.49
CA ASP A 157 4.05 -19.71 15.79
C ASP A 157 2.74 -20.37 16.28
N ILE A 158 2.63 -21.68 16.02
CA ILE A 158 1.42 -22.43 16.36
C ILE A 158 1.29 -22.65 17.87
N GLU A 159 2.39 -22.67 18.62
CA GLU A 159 2.36 -22.86 20.07
C GLU A 159 1.84 -21.60 20.77
N LYS A 160 2.20 -20.43 20.29
CA LYS A 160 1.66 -19.15 20.80
C LYS A 160 0.37 -18.72 20.12
N GLY A 161 -0.02 -19.35 19.01
CA GLY A 161 -1.19 -18.97 18.24
C GLY A 161 -1.07 -17.60 17.54
N VAL A 162 0.14 -17.22 17.09
CA VAL A 162 0.40 -15.92 16.46
C VAL A 162 1.09 -16.06 15.10
N MET A 163 0.93 -15.05 14.27
CA MET A 163 1.65 -14.87 12.99
C MET A 163 2.60 -13.68 13.10
N HIS A 164 3.87 -13.85 12.73
CA HIS A 164 4.89 -12.81 12.71
C HIS A 164 4.96 -12.16 11.32
N ILE A 165 4.56 -10.93 11.20
CA ILE A 165 4.59 -10.19 9.94
C ILE A 165 5.86 -9.34 9.91
N SER A 166 6.87 -9.78 9.17
CA SER A 166 8.19 -9.14 9.10
C SER A 166 8.67 -8.86 7.67
N LYS A 167 7.94 -9.35 6.65
CA LYS A 167 8.36 -9.26 5.25
C LYS A 167 7.22 -8.81 4.35
N THR A 168 7.59 -8.27 3.19
CA THR A 168 6.66 -7.96 2.11
C THR A 168 7.29 -8.28 0.76
N ILE A 169 6.46 -8.66 -0.21
CA ILE A 169 6.87 -8.85 -1.61
C ILE A 169 6.37 -7.67 -2.42
N GLU A 170 7.26 -7.05 -3.16
CA GLU A 170 6.94 -5.96 -4.09
C GLU A 170 7.59 -6.24 -5.46
N ARG A 171 6.90 -5.88 -6.56
CA ARG A 171 7.53 -5.83 -7.88
C ARG A 171 8.08 -4.43 -8.11
N ILE A 172 9.37 -4.34 -8.35
CA ILE A 172 10.05 -3.07 -8.61
C ILE A 172 10.46 -2.98 -10.09
N TYR A 173 10.45 -1.78 -10.63
CA TYR A 173 10.98 -1.46 -11.94
C TYR A 173 12.49 -1.26 -11.83
N LEU A 174 13.24 -1.88 -12.74
CA LEU A 174 14.69 -1.75 -12.84
C LEU A 174 15.01 -0.83 -14.03
N THR A 175 15.95 0.06 -13.84
CA THR A 175 16.29 1.09 -14.85
C THR A 175 17.65 0.87 -15.48
N ASP A 176 18.23 -0.30 -15.37
CA ASP A 176 19.61 -0.53 -15.82
C ASP A 176 19.81 -0.42 -17.34
N GLY A 177 18.75 -0.04 -18.08
CA GLY A 177 18.82 0.37 -19.49
C GLY A 177 19.29 -0.72 -20.47
N ARG A 178 19.50 -1.95 -20.00
CA ARG A 178 19.91 -3.07 -20.83
C ARG A 178 18.66 -3.74 -21.41
N GLU A 179 18.58 -3.82 -22.72
CA GLU A 179 17.46 -4.46 -23.43
C GLU A 179 17.28 -5.93 -23.05
N ASP A 180 18.36 -6.60 -22.62
CA ASP A 180 18.38 -8.02 -22.28
C ASP A 180 17.96 -8.36 -20.85
N VAL A 181 17.67 -7.36 -19.99
CA VAL A 181 17.31 -7.58 -18.60
C VAL A 181 15.82 -7.28 -18.38
N PRO A 182 15.08 -8.14 -17.66
CA PRO A 182 13.67 -7.85 -17.35
C PRO A 182 13.51 -6.47 -16.70
N HIS A 183 12.67 -5.63 -17.27
CA HIS A 183 12.40 -4.28 -16.75
C HIS A 183 11.82 -4.26 -15.33
N THR A 184 11.47 -5.42 -14.77
CA THR A 184 10.92 -5.52 -13.40
C THR A 184 11.46 -6.75 -12.69
N ARG A 185 11.67 -6.64 -11.37
CA ARG A 185 12.06 -7.74 -10.48
C ARG A 185 11.14 -7.85 -9.28
N LEU A 186 10.86 -9.07 -8.86
CA LEU A 186 10.20 -9.35 -7.59
C LEU A 186 11.24 -9.26 -6.47
N VAL A 187 10.94 -8.46 -5.46
CA VAL A 187 11.83 -8.26 -4.31
C VAL A 187 11.08 -8.58 -3.03
N ILE A 188 11.68 -9.43 -2.21
CA ILE A 188 11.26 -9.68 -0.84
C ILE A 188 12.12 -8.78 0.05
N GLY A 189 11.50 -7.99 0.88
CA GLY A 189 12.19 -7.06 1.75
C GLY A 189 11.43 -6.77 3.04
N ASN A 190 12.08 -6.04 3.93
CA ASN A 190 11.46 -5.57 5.15
C ASN A 190 10.35 -4.57 4.82
N PRO A 191 9.27 -4.53 5.61
CA PRO A 191 8.22 -3.52 5.47
C PRO A 191 8.78 -2.10 5.52
N LYS A 192 7.99 -1.14 5.00
CA LYS A 192 8.44 0.27 4.90
C LYS A 192 8.73 0.94 6.25
N THR A 193 8.06 0.50 7.32
CA THR A 193 8.21 1.06 8.67
C THR A 193 8.38 -0.03 9.71
N VAL A 194 9.04 0.29 10.83
CA VAL A 194 9.20 -0.62 11.98
C VAL A 194 7.84 -1.08 12.52
N ASN A 195 6.85 -0.19 12.56
CA ASN A 195 5.48 -0.51 13.02
C ASN A 195 4.76 -1.52 12.11
N SER A 196 5.28 -1.78 10.92
CA SER A 196 4.72 -2.82 10.04
C SER A 196 5.20 -4.22 10.43
N MET A 197 6.29 -4.34 11.20
CA MET A 197 6.68 -5.59 11.85
C MET A 197 5.83 -5.76 13.10
N ARG A 198 5.05 -6.84 13.14
CA ARG A 198 4.06 -7.06 14.19
C ARG A 198 3.67 -8.52 14.33
N GLU A 199 3.15 -8.85 15.47
CA GLU A 199 2.50 -10.13 15.73
C GLU A 199 0.98 -9.98 15.61
N ILE A 200 0.35 -10.94 14.96
CA ILE A 200 -1.11 -10.99 14.80
C ILE A 200 -1.60 -12.29 15.40
N PRO A 201 -2.40 -12.24 16.48
CA PRO A 201 -3.05 -13.43 17.02
C PRO A 201 -3.98 -14.07 15.99
N MET A 202 -3.97 -15.40 15.93
CA MET A 202 -4.86 -16.15 15.05
C MET A 202 -6.23 -16.32 15.70
N THR A 203 -7.29 -16.29 14.89
CA THR A 203 -8.61 -16.74 15.34
C THR A 203 -8.56 -18.25 15.62
N THR A 204 -9.47 -18.74 16.47
CA THR A 204 -9.58 -20.17 16.77
C THR A 204 -9.73 -21.03 15.52
N GLU A 205 -10.50 -20.53 14.54
CA GLU A 205 -10.75 -21.21 13.27
C GLU A 205 -9.49 -21.25 12.40
N LEU A 206 -8.76 -20.13 12.29
CA LEU A 206 -7.50 -20.09 11.55
C LEU A 206 -6.45 -21.01 12.20
N TYR A 207 -6.35 -20.99 13.51
CA TYR A 207 -5.49 -21.91 14.26
C TYR A 207 -5.78 -23.38 13.94
N LYS A 208 -7.06 -23.77 14.02
CA LYS A 208 -7.50 -25.14 13.68
C LYS A 208 -7.17 -25.50 12.23
N MET A 209 -7.33 -24.56 11.33
CA MET A 209 -7.05 -24.74 9.89
C MET A 209 -5.56 -24.94 9.62
N LEU A 210 -4.66 -24.23 10.32
CA LEU A 210 -3.22 -24.23 10.05
C LEU A 210 -2.45 -25.29 10.86
N LYS A 211 -2.94 -25.66 12.05
CA LYS A 211 -2.27 -26.60 12.98
C LYS A 211 -1.81 -27.91 12.32
N PRO A 212 -2.59 -28.59 11.45
CA PRO A 212 -2.17 -29.83 10.82
C PRO A 212 -0.95 -29.66 9.91
N PHE A 213 -0.77 -28.44 9.34
CA PHE A 213 0.27 -28.16 8.36
C PHE A 213 1.56 -27.66 9.00
N CYS A 214 1.50 -26.84 10.05
CA CYS A 214 2.67 -26.18 10.64
C CYS A 214 3.75 -27.16 11.14
N ARG A 215 3.39 -28.41 11.45
CA ARG A 215 4.33 -29.45 11.93
C ARG A 215 4.97 -30.26 10.82
N VAL A 216 4.36 -30.29 9.63
CA VAL A 216 4.77 -31.19 8.54
C VAL A 216 5.30 -30.44 7.32
N MET A 217 4.99 -29.15 7.19
CA MET A 217 5.46 -28.33 6.08
C MET A 217 6.88 -27.83 6.30
N ASN A 218 7.61 -27.61 5.20
CA ASN A 218 8.93 -27.00 5.27
C ASN A 218 8.80 -25.55 5.80
N PRO A 219 9.50 -25.19 6.90
CA PRO A 219 9.41 -23.85 7.50
C PRO A 219 9.74 -22.70 6.55
N ASP A 220 10.60 -22.92 5.58
CA ASP A 220 11.04 -21.90 4.61
C ASP A 220 10.10 -21.75 3.41
N TYR A 221 9.11 -22.62 3.25
CA TYR A 221 8.13 -22.52 2.18
C TYR A 221 7.09 -21.43 2.45
N PHE A 222 6.63 -20.79 1.38
CA PHE A 222 5.60 -19.77 1.45
C PHE A 222 4.21 -20.39 1.65
N VAL A 223 3.42 -19.83 2.55
CA VAL A 223 2.09 -20.37 2.93
C VAL A 223 1.14 -20.46 1.73
N LEU A 224 1.17 -19.49 0.80
CA LEU A 224 0.25 -19.45 -0.34
C LEU A 224 0.54 -20.47 -1.44
N THR A 225 1.77 -20.94 -1.53
CA THR A 225 2.20 -21.90 -2.56
C THR A 225 2.53 -23.27 -1.99
N ASN A 226 2.88 -23.30 -0.70
CA ASN A 226 3.55 -24.43 -0.07
C ASN A 226 4.81 -24.84 -0.86
N ASP A 227 5.61 -23.87 -1.28
CA ASP A 227 6.79 -24.01 -2.13
C ASP A 227 7.83 -22.96 -1.72
N ALA A 228 9.08 -23.18 -2.15
CA ALA A 228 10.18 -22.22 -2.04
C ALA A 228 9.96 -20.95 -2.89
N VAL A 229 9.07 -21.00 -3.88
CA VAL A 229 8.75 -19.87 -4.76
C VAL A 229 7.47 -19.19 -4.30
N PRO A 230 7.51 -17.88 -3.99
CA PRO A 230 6.33 -17.14 -3.54
C PRO A 230 5.36 -16.84 -4.68
N THR A 231 4.09 -16.68 -4.33
CA THR A 231 3.10 -16.11 -5.26
C THR A 231 3.35 -14.61 -5.47
N GLU A 232 3.42 -14.18 -6.74
CA GLU A 232 3.47 -12.76 -7.05
C GLU A 232 2.16 -12.05 -6.65
N PRO A 233 2.20 -10.84 -6.04
CA PRO A 233 1.01 -10.10 -5.63
C PRO A 233 0.01 -9.85 -6.77
N ARG A 234 0.49 -9.62 -8.01
CA ARG A 234 -0.38 -9.46 -9.19
C ARG A 234 -1.15 -10.75 -9.50
N THR A 235 -0.46 -11.90 -9.48
CA THR A 235 -1.06 -13.22 -9.71
C THR A 235 -2.08 -13.55 -8.63
N TYR A 236 -1.76 -13.25 -7.36
CA TYR A 236 -2.68 -13.47 -6.25
C TYR A 236 -3.91 -12.55 -6.30
N ARG A 237 -3.73 -11.30 -6.71
CA ARG A 237 -4.86 -10.38 -6.95
C ARG A 237 -5.80 -10.89 -8.05
N ASN A 238 -5.26 -11.46 -9.12
CA ASN A 238 -6.05 -12.04 -10.20
C ASN A 238 -6.81 -13.30 -9.73
N TYR A 239 -6.18 -14.12 -8.88
CA TYR A 239 -6.86 -15.25 -8.24
C TYR A 239 -8.05 -14.77 -7.39
N TYR A 240 -7.83 -13.80 -6.51
CA TYR A 240 -8.87 -13.18 -5.69
C TYR A 240 -10.01 -12.62 -6.55
N LYS A 241 -9.71 -11.86 -7.60
CA LYS A 241 -10.74 -11.30 -8.48
C LYS A 241 -11.63 -12.40 -9.10
N ARG A 242 -11.00 -13.50 -9.56
CA ARG A 242 -11.76 -14.64 -10.09
C ARG A 242 -12.64 -15.32 -9.03
N LEU A 243 -12.15 -15.41 -7.80
CA LEU A 243 -12.93 -15.96 -6.70
C LEU A 243 -14.15 -15.09 -6.39
N MET A 244 -13.98 -13.77 -6.26
CA MET A 244 -15.11 -12.84 -6.01
C MET A 244 -16.16 -12.94 -7.12
N ASN A 245 -15.75 -12.96 -8.38
CA ASN A 245 -16.67 -13.14 -9.51
C ASN A 245 -17.44 -14.47 -9.44
N ARG A 246 -16.75 -15.58 -9.09
CA ARG A 246 -17.39 -16.90 -8.92
C ARG A 246 -18.44 -16.89 -7.80
N LEU A 247 -18.17 -16.15 -6.74
CA LEU A 247 -19.09 -16.01 -5.61
C LEU A 247 -20.21 -15.00 -5.85
N GLY A 248 -20.21 -14.28 -6.97
CA GLY A 248 -21.15 -13.20 -7.22
C GLY A 248 -21.04 -12.06 -6.21
N VAL A 249 -19.84 -11.84 -5.67
CA VAL A 249 -19.56 -10.74 -4.75
C VAL A 249 -19.15 -9.51 -5.57
N PRO A 250 -19.69 -8.31 -5.25
CA PRO A 250 -19.31 -7.09 -5.95
C PRO A 250 -17.79 -6.87 -5.97
N PRO A 251 -17.23 -6.25 -7.02
CA PRO A 251 -15.79 -6.10 -7.19
C PRO A 251 -15.22 -5.15 -6.15
N VAL A 252 -14.68 -5.71 -5.08
CA VAL A 252 -13.89 -5.02 -4.05
C VAL A 252 -12.41 -5.24 -4.36
N LYS A 253 -11.60 -4.18 -4.33
CA LYS A 253 -10.15 -4.32 -4.51
C LYS A 253 -9.55 -5.20 -3.42
N PHE A 254 -8.43 -5.89 -3.70
CA PHE A 254 -7.79 -6.75 -2.68
C PHE A 254 -7.50 -6.02 -1.36
N HIS A 255 -7.10 -4.75 -1.45
CA HIS A 255 -6.87 -3.93 -0.24
C HIS A 255 -8.16 -3.67 0.55
N GLY A 256 -9.32 -3.78 -0.09
CA GLY A 256 -10.64 -3.71 0.56
C GLY A 256 -10.90 -4.84 1.56
N LEU A 257 -10.20 -6.00 1.47
CA LEU A 257 -10.26 -7.04 2.51
C LEU A 257 -9.74 -6.51 3.85
N ARG A 258 -8.62 -5.79 3.81
CA ARG A 258 -8.06 -5.13 4.99
C ARG A 258 -8.96 -3.99 5.50
N HIS A 259 -9.56 -3.23 4.60
CA HIS A 259 -10.56 -2.23 4.98
C HIS A 259 -11.78 -2.88 5.62
N SER A 260 -12.26 -4.01 5.07
CA SER A 260 -13.38 -4.77 5.63
C SER A 260 -13.06 -5.30 7.03
N PHE A 261 -11.87 -5.87 7.23
CA PHE A 261 -11.41 -6.29 8.56
C PHE A 261 -11.45 -5.13 9.55
N ALA A 262 -10.82 -4.00 9.22
CA ALA A 262 -10.77 -2.86 10.10
C ALA A 262 -12.17 -2.29 10.41
N THR A 263 -13.04 -2.17 9.40
CA THR A 263 -14.42 -1.72 9.58
C THR A 263 -15.19 -2.66 10.51
N ARG A 264 -15.08 -3.99 10.33
CA ARG A 264 -15.74 -4.96 11.22
C ARG A 264 -15.24 -4.86 12.66
N CYS A 265 -13.93 -4.68 12.88
CA CYS A 265 -13.39 -4.45 14.23
C CYS A 265 -14.02 -3.20 14.88
N ILE A 266 -14.09 -2.09 14.15
CA ILE A 266 -14.66 -0.82 14.67
C ILE A 266 -16.16 -0.98 14.95
N GLU A 267 -16.91 -1.60 14.07
CA GLU A 267 -18.34 -1.89 14.27
C GLU A 267 -18.60 -2.83 15.46
N SER A 268 -17.65 -3.71 15.76
CA SER A 268 -17.66 -4.60 16.93
C SER A 268 -17.15 -3.91 18.21
N ASN A 269 -16.95 -2.59 18.20
CA ASN A 269 -16.45 -1.79 19.32
C ASN A 269 -15.05 -2.19 19.81
N CYS A 270 -14.20 -2.73 18.94
CA CYS A 270 -12.79 -2.95 19.27
C CYS A 270 -12.08 -1.61 19.48
N ASP A 271 -11.11 -1.62 20.40
CA ASP A 271 -10.29 -0.43 20.66
C ASP A 271 -9.50 0.01 19.43
N TYR A 272 -9.58 1.29 19.08
CA TYR A 272 -8.97 1.86 17.86
C TYR A 272 -7.45 1.75 17.85
N LYS A 273 -6.80 1.85 19.01
CA LYS A 273 -5.35 1.70 19.15
C LYS A 273 -4.94 0.27 18.86
N THR A 274 -5.64 -0.69 19.40
CA THR A 274 -5.41 -2.13 19.15
C THR A 274 -5.58 -2.46 17.67
N VAL A 275 -6.67 -1.99 17.03
CA VAL A 275 -6.88 -2.18 15.58
C VAL A 275 -5.76 -1.53 14.77
N SER A 276 -5.31 -0.32 15.15
CA SER A 276 -4.19 0.36 14.48
C SER A 276 -2.89 -0.44 14.58
N VAL A 277 -2.60 -1.06 15.73
CA VAL A 277 -1.43 -1.93 15.96
C VAL A 277 -1.52 -3.19 15.10
N ILE A 278 -2.65 -3.90 15.13
CA ILE A 278 -2.86 -5.10 14.29
C ILE A 278 -2.67 -4.77 12.80
N LEU A 279 -3.17 -3.64 12.35
CA LEU A 279 -2.98 -3.17 10.98
C LEU A 279 -1.53 -2.75 10.69
N GLY A 280 -0.73 -2.40 11.69
CA GLY A 280 0.63 -1.85 11.51
C GLY A 280 0.58 -0.46 10.85
N HIS A 281 -0.31 0.42 11.34
CA HIS A 281 -0.32 1.84 10.96
C HIS A 281 0.73 2.59 11.77
N SER A 282 1.57 3.38 11.10
CA SER A 282 2.57 4.22 11.76
C SER A 282 1.94 5.37 12.56
N ASN A 283 0.73 5.77 12.19
CA ASN A 283 -0.05 6.81 12.86
C ASN A 283 -1.50 6.34 13.04
N ILE A 284 -1.99 6.39 14.28
CA ILE A 284 -3.37 6.04 14.63
C ILE A 284 -4.40 6.89 13.87
N SER A 285 -4.05 8.13 13.51
CA SER A 285 -4.91 9.01 12.71
C SER A 285 -5.35 8.36 11.40
N THR A 286 -4.54 7.45 10.83
CA THR A 286 -4.92 6.68 9.64
C THR A 286 -6.14 5.80 9.93
N THR A 287 -6.17 5.11 11.07
CA THR A 287 -7.32 4.29 11.48
C THR A 287 -8.53 5.15 11.77
N LEU A 288 -8.35 6.23 12.55
CA LEU A 288 -9.45 7.12 12.92
C LEU A 288 -10.10 7.79 11.70
N ASN A 289 -9.30 8.36 10.81
CA ASN A 289 -9.80 9.08 9.63
C ASN A 289 -10.46 8.17 8.58
N LEU A 290 -10.03 6.89 8.50
CA LEU A 290 -10.55 5.96 7.51
C LEU A 290 -11.79 5.20 8.01
N TYR A 291 -11.86 4.84 9.29
CA TYR A 291 -12.83 3.87 9.77
C TYR A 291 -13.76 4.41 10.88
N VAL A 292 -13.42 5.53 11.51
CA VAL A 292 -14.19 6.07 12.63
C VAL A 292 -15.09 7.21 12.16
N HIS A 293 -16.32 6.88 11.82
CA HIS A 293 -17.37 7.84 11.46
C HIS A 293 -18.58 7.61 12.36
N PRO A 294 -18.57 8.12 13.63
CA PRO A 294 -19.63 7.82 14.58
C PRO A 294 -20.97 8.38 14.12
N ASN A 295 -21.96 7.50 14.05
CA ASN A 295 -23.34 7.86 13.76
C ASN A 295 -24.05 8.46 14.99
N ALA A 296 -25.27 8.96 14.82
CA ALA A 296 -26.02 9.60 15.89
C ALA A 296 -26.26 8.67 17.10
N GLU A 297 -26.51 7.38 16.84
CA GLU A 297 -26.74 6.37 17.88
C GLU A 297 -25.46 6.10 18.70
N GLN A 298 -24.32 5.97 18.04
CA GLN A 298 -23.02 5.80 18.72
C GLN A 298 -22.67 7.00 19.58
N LYS A 299 -22.93 8.22 19.10
CA LYS A 299 -22.76 9.46 19.88
C LYS A 299 -23.64 9.45 21.13
N LYS A 300 -24.93 9.09 20.97
CA LYS A 300 -25.88 8.97 22.07
C LYS A 300 -25.43 7.94 23.11
N ARG A 301 -25.07 6.73 22.66
CA ARG A 301 -24.58 5.67 23.57
C ARG A 301 -23.34 6.11 24.36
N CYS A 302 -22.43 6.88 23.73
CA CYS A 302 -21.24 7.40 24.39
C CYS A 302 -21.63 8.37 25.54
N ILE A 303 -22.55 9.31 25.28
CA ILE A 303 -23.04 10.25 26.27
C ILE A 303 -23.75 9.51 27.39
N ASP A 304 -24.66 8.59 27.08
CA ASP A 304 -25.41 7.79 28.08
C ASP A 304 -24.46 6.96 28.96
N LYS A 305 -23.40 6.40 28.40
CA LYS A 305 -22.38 5.62 29.14
C LYS A 305 -21.62 6.53 30.11
N MET A 306 -21.19 7.70 29.65
CA MET A 306 -20.51 8.69 30.50
C MET A 306 -21.40 9.09 31.65
N PHE A 307 -22.67 9.43 31.36
CA PHE A 307 -23.63 9.88 32.40
C PHE A 307 -23.89 8.79 33.44
N ARG A 308 -23.98 7.51 33.07
CA ARG A 308 -24.11 6.39 34.00
C ARG A 308 -22.86 6.17 34.87
N ALA A 309 -21.67 6.50 34.37
CA ALA A 309 -20.44 6.33 35.12
C ALA A 309 -20.20 7.37 36.21
N ILE A 310 -20.93 8.51 36.19
CA ILE A 310 -20.83 9.59 37.18
C ILE A 310 -22.04 9.61 38.17
N ARG A 311 -22.97 8.72 38.00
CA ARG A 311 -24.06 8.44 38.95
C ARG A 311 -23.67 7.29 39.88
#